data_2944a1cb00cadaf0233f8d8248d8bca9
#
_entry.id   2944a1cb00cadaf0233f8d8248d8bca9
#
_cell.length_a   1.000
_cell.length_b   1.000
_cell.length_c   1.000
_cell.angle_alpha   90.00
_cell.angle_beta   90.00
_cell.angle_gamma   90.00
#
_symmetry.space_group_name_H-M   'P 1'
#
loop_
_entity.id
_entity.type
_entity.pdbx_description
1 polymer ?
#
loop_
_entity_poly.entity_id
_entity_poly.type
_entity_poly.pdbx_seq_one_letter_code
_entity_poly.pdbx_strand_id
1 'polypeptide(L)'
;MVYNMAKIVKSISIDSKIKNLRIVENEIDELTQSLGVKQDNYGKIMVAAMEAVNNAITHGNKSDPDKKVIVEISYDNNEIKIKVTDEGMGFDPENIPDPTKPENIEKVSGRGVFLMSRLADTIEFNEKGNSVTMCFKE
;
A
#
# COMPACT_ATOMS: atom_id res chain seq x y z
N MET A 1 17.79 -24.05 -14.00
CA MET A 1 17.54 -22.62 -14.22
C MET A 1 16.46 -22.15 -13.27
N VAL A 2 16.74 -21.07 -12.57
CA VAL A 2 15.79 -20.51 -11.61
C VAL A 2 15.18 -19.25 -12.23
N TYR A 3 13.86 -19.20 -12.25
CA TYR A 3 13.16 -18.02 -12.71
C TYR A 3 12.77 -17.18 -11.50
N ASN A 4 13.29 -15.97 -11.45
CA ASN A 4 13.00 -15.04 -10.38
C ASN A 4 11.78 -14.20 -10.76
N MET A 5 10.63 -14.85 -10.77
CA MET A 5 9.39 -14.15 -11.03
C MET A 5 8.66 -13.88 -9.71
N ALA A 6 8.23 -12.64 -9.54
CA ALA A 6 7.44 -12.29 -8.36
C ALA A 6 6.17 -13.15 -8.33
N LYS A 7 5.88 -13.70 -7.16
CA LYS A 7 4.67 -14.50 -6.95
C LYS A 7 3.73 -13.74 -6.03
N ILE A 8 2.45 -13.72 -6.37
CA ILE A 8 1.44 -13.22 -5.46
C ILE A 8 1.26 -14.27 -4.38
N VAL A 9 1.65 -13.90 -3.16
CA VAL A 9 1.56 -14.79 -2.00
C VAL A 9 0.19 -14.71 -1.38
N LYS A 10 -0.43 -13.52 -1.42
CA LYS A 10 -1.72 -13.27 -0.81
C LYS A 10 -2.46 -12.18 -1.58
N SER A 11 -3.75 -12.37 -1.78
CA SER A 11 -4.62 -11.33 -2.33
C SER A 11 -5.81 -11.16 -1.38
N ILE A 12 -6.07 -9.92 -1.00
CA ILE A 12 -7.12 -9.57 -0.04
C ILE A 12 -8.04 -8.57 -0.70
N SER A 13 -9.36 -8.80 -0.64
CA SER A 13 -10.34 -7.86 -1.15
C SER A 13 -11.24 -7.44 0.01
N ILE A 14 -11.39 -6.14 0.23
CA ILE A 14 -12.23 -5.59 1.29
C ILE A 14 -13.19 -4.54 0.73
N ASP A 15 -14.33 -4.38 1.39
CA ASP A 15 -15.21 -3.26 1.14
C ASP A 15 -14.57 -1.98 1.70
N SER A 16 -14.94 -0.83 1.14
CA SER A 16 -14.33 0.46 1.49
C SER A 16 -14.89 1.03 2.79
N LYS A 17 -14.66 0.29 3.87
CA LYS A 17 -15.04 0.68 5.22
C LYS A 17 -13.80 0.65 6.10
N ILE A 18 -13.61 1.70 6.88
CA ILE A 18 -12.42 1.85 7.76
C ILE A 18 -12.28 0.66 8.71
N LYS A 19 -13.38 0.09 9.19
CA LYS A 19 -13.31 -1.08 10.08
C LYS A 19 -12.60 -2.27 9.43
N ASN A 20 -12.58 -2.32 8.11
CA ASN A 20 -11.94 -3.42 7.37
C ASN A 20 -10.41 -3.30 7.31
N LEU A 21 -9.85 -2.20 7.77
CA LEU A 21 -8.40 -2.08 7.93
C LEU A 21 -7.85 -3.20 8.81
N ARG A 22 -8.63 -3.63 9.80
CA ARG A 22 -8.23 -4.72 10.70
C ARG A 22 -8.01 -6.03 9.96
N ILE A 23 -8.81 -6.30 8.94
CA ILE A 23 -8.67 -7.52 8.14
C ILE A 23 -7.30 -7.51 7.44
N VAL A 24 -6.94 -6.39 6.84
CA VAL A 24 -5.66 -6.25 6.13
C VAL A 24 -4.51 -6.33 7.13
N GLU A 25 -4.63 -5.65 8.28
CA GLU A 25 -3.62 -5.67 9.32
C GLU A 25 -3.32 -7.10 9.77
N ASN A 26 -4.37 -7.88 10.06
CA ASN A 26 -4.21 -9.26 10.52
C ASN A 26 -3.54 -10.13 9.45
N GLU A 27 -3.93 -9.97 8.19
CA GLU A 27 -3.34 -10.76 7.10
C GLU A 27 -1.87 -10.42 6.88
N ILE A 28 -1.51 -9.14 6.96
CA ILE A 28 -0.12 -8.71 6.84
C ILE A 28 0.69 -9.24 8.01
N ASP A 29 0.14 -9.18 9.21
CA ASP A 29 0.81 -9.68 10.42
C ASP A 29 1.13 -11.17 10.29
N GLU A 30 0.15 -11.99 9.92
CA GLU A 30 0.35 -13.42 9.74
C GLU A 30 1.38 -13.73 8.66
N LEU A 31 1.26 -13.05 7.52
CA LEU A 31 2.14 -13.31 6.39
C LEU A 31 3.59 -12.92 6.70
N THR A 32 3.81 -11.75 7.29
CA THR A 32 5.16 -11.30 7.62
C THR A 32 5.81 -12.20 8.65
N GLN A 33 5.03 -12.73 9.60
CA GLN A 33 5.55 -13.70 10.55
C GLN A 33 5.93 -15.00 9.85
N SER A 34 5.09 -15.49 8.96
CA SER A 34 5.38 -16.75 8.26
C SER A 34 6.60 -16.62 7.32
N LEU A 35 6.84 -15.45 6.78
CA LEU A 35 8.00 -15.19 5.91
C LEU A 35 9.27 -14.88 6.70
N GLY A 36 9.18 -14.73 8.02
CA GLY A 36 10.33 -14.42 8.86
C GLY A 36 10.88 -13.01 8.62
N VAL A 37 10.00 -12.06 8.35
CA VAL A 37 10.39 -10.68 8.09
C VAL A 37 11.04 -10.07 9.33
N LYS A 38 12.13 -9.35 9.14
CA LYS A 38 12.83 -8.68 10.23
C LYS A 38 11.93 -7.64 10.90
N GLN A 39 12.07 -7.48 12.20
CA GLN A 39 11.18 -6.63 12.98
C GLN A 39 11.20 -5.19 12.52
N ASP A 40 12.35 -4.66 12.13
CA ASP A 40 12.44 -3.29 11.62
C ASP A 40 11.60 -3.10 10.36
N ASN A 41 11.63 -4.08 9.46
CA ASN A 41 10.83 -4.05 8.24
C ASN A 41 9.34 -4.27 8.53
N TYR A 42 9.02 -5.10 9.49
CA TYR A 42 7.64 -5.34 9.86
C TYR A 42 6.89 -4.03 10.15
N GLY A 43 7.50 -3.19 10.99
CA GLY A 43 6.89 -1.90 11.33
C GLY A 43 6.71 -1.00 10.12
N LYS A 44 7.73 -0.92 9.27
CA LYS A 44 7.68 -0.11 8.06
C LYS A 44 6.58 -0.60 7.10
N ILE A 45 6.53 -1.91 6.89
CA ILE A 45 5.54 -2.53 6.02
C ILE A 45 4.13 -2.25 6.52
N MET A 46 3.91 -2.47 7.83
CA MET A 46 2.59 -2.29 8.42
C MET A 46 2.10 -0.85 8.29
N VAL A 47 2.94 0.12 8.67
CA VAL A 47 2.53 1.53 8.62
C VAL A 47 2.26 1.97 7.18
N ALA A 48 3.17 1.64 6.27
CA ALA A 48 3.01 2.03 4.87
C ALA A 48 1.77 1.38 4.23
N ALA A 49 1.55 0.10 4.49
CA ALA A 49 0.38 -0.61 3.95
C ALA A 49 -0.93 -0.04 4.50
N MET A 50 -0.99 0.25 5.79
CA MET A 50 -2.19 0.82 6.40
C MET A 50 -2.49 2.20 5.84
N GLU A 51 -1.48 3.02 5.60
CA GLU A 51 -1.66 4.32 4.97
C GLU A 51 -2.20 4.18 3.54
N ALA A 52 -1.64 3.24 2.77
CA ALA A 52 -2.09 3.02 1.40
C ALA A 52 -3.53 2.54 1.34
N VAL A 53 -3.91 1.61 2.22
CA VAL A 53 -5.27 1.08 2.27
C VAL A 53 -6.24 2.15 2.76
N ASN A 54 -5.87 2.91 3.78
CA ASN A 54 -6.71 4.00 4.27
C ASN A 54 -6.96 5.04 3.17
N ASN A 55 -5.92 5.41 2.42
CA ASN A 55 -6.07 6.33 1.29
C ASN A 55 -6.97 5.75 0.21
N ALA A 56 -6.84 4.46 -0.09
CA ALA A 56 -7.69 3.81 -1.08
C ALA A 56 -9.16 3.84 -0.67
N ILE A 57 -9.45 3.59 0.61
CA ILE A 57 -10.81 3.61 1.15
C ILE A 57 -11.39 5.03 1.12
N THR A 58 -10.66 5.98 1.72
CA THR A 58 -11.20 7.32 1.98
C THR A 58 -11.12 8.24 0.78
N HIS A 59 -9.98 8.24 0.08
CA HIS A 59 -9.73 9.15 -1.03
C HIS A 59 -10.00 8.52 -2.39
N GLY A 60 -9.58 7.28 -2.59
CA GLY A 60 -9.82 6.58 -3.84
C GLY A 60 -11.29 6.26 -4.04
N ASN A 61 -11.83 5.45 -3.16
CA ASN A 61 -13.22 5.00 -3.24
C ASN A 61 -14.22 5.90 -2.51
N LYS A 62 -13.74 6.96 -1.86
CA LYS A 62 -14.58 7.93 -1.13
C LYS A 62 -15.53 7.26 -0.15
N SER A 63 -15.03 6.24 0.53
CA SER A 63 -15.75 5.46 1.54
C SER A 63 -17.04 4.82 1.02
N ASP A 64 -17.10 4.56 -0.30
CA ASP A 64 -18.25 3.89 -0.90
C ASP A 64 -18.19 2.39 -0.59
N PRO A 65 -19.13 1.86 0.22
CA PRO A 65 -19.08 0.45 0.63
C PRO A 65 -19.28 -0.53 -0.52
N ASP A 66 -19.80 -0.08 -1.66
CA ASP A 66 -19.97 -0.93 -2.84
C ASP A 66 -18.70 -1.06 -3.67
N LYS A 67 -17.67 -0.28 -3.34
CA LYS A 67 -16.39 -0.34 -4.03
C LYS A 67 -15.37 -1.10 -3.20
N LYS A 68 -14.52 -1.85 -3.89
CA LYS A 68 -13.53 -2.72 -3.24
C LYS A 68 -12.14 -2.09 -3.24
N VAL A 69 -11.36 -2.44 -2.24
CA VAL A 69 -9.92 -2.22 -2.21
C VAL A 69 -9.27 -3.60 -2.27
N ILE A 70 -8.33 -3.77 -3.19
CA ILE A 70 -7.62 -5.02 -3.38
C ILE A 70 -6.17 -4.82 -2.96
N VAL A 71 -5.70 -5.69 -2.06
CA VAL A 71 -4.33 -5.68 -1.58
C VAL A 71 -3.66 -6.96 -2.04
N GLU A 72 -2.60 -6.83 -2.83
CA GLU A 72 -1.86 -7.96 -3.34
C GLU A 72 -0.45 -7.92 -2.78
N ILE A 73 -0.02 -9.02 -2.16
CA ILE A 73 1.30 -9.12 -1.54
C ILE A 73 2.09 -10.19 -2.28
N SER A 74 3.29 -9.84 -2.71
CA SER A 74 4.20 -10.78 -3.36
C SER A 74 5.55 -10.76 -2.67
N TYR A 75 6.28 -11.86 -2.79
CA TYR A 75 7.61 -12.02 -2.19
C TYR A 75 8.52 -12.68 -3.22
N ASP A 76 9.69 -12.07 -3.44
CA ASP A 76 10.66 -12.58 -4.39
C ASP A 76 12.02 -11.93 -4.12
N ASN A 77 13.09 -12.73 -4.16
CA ASN A 77 14.46 -12.22 -4.00
C ASN A 77 14.66 -11.37 -2.74
N ASN A 78 14.10 -11.80 -1.60
CA ASN A 78 14.17 -11.07 -0.34
C ASN A 78 13.55 -9.68 -0.43
N GLU A 79 12.55 -9.53 -1.28
CA GLU A 79 11.83 -8.27 -1.45
C GLU A 79 10.34 -8.53 -1.35
N ILE A 80 9.68 -7.73 -0.52
CA ILE A 80 8.23 -7.79 -0.38
C ILE A 80 7.62 -6.63 -1.15
N LYS A 81 6.65 -6.95 -2.00
CA LYS A 81 5.90 -5.94 -2.75
C LYS A 81 4.46 -5.97 -2.28
N ILE A 82 3.92 -4.80 -2.02
CA ILE A 82 2.52 -4.62 -1.66
C ILE A 82 1.89 -3.68 -2.65
N LYS A 83 0.86 -4.16 -3.33
CA LYS A 83 0.10 -3.36 -4.31
C LYS A 83 -1.31 -3.16 -3.78
N VAL A 84 -1.72 -1.91 -3.68
CA VAL A 84 -3.06 -1.53 -3.22
C VAL A 84 -3.78 -0.85 -4.37
N THR A 85 -4.94 -1.39 -4.74
CA THR A 85 -5.74 -0.90 -5.88
C THR A 85 -7.14 -0.54 -5.40
N ASP A 86 -7.64 0.62 -5.82
CA ASP A 86 -9.01 1.03 -5.57
C ASP A 86 -9.78 1.18 -6.89
N GLU A 87 -11.09 1.41 -6.79
CA GLU A 87 -11.98 1.58 -7.94
C GLU A 87 -12.31 3.04 -8.19
N GLY A 88 -11.54 3.95 -7.62
CA GLY A 88 -11.76 5.37 -7.78
C GLY A 88 -11.33 5.90 -9.13
N MET A 89 -11.55 7.19 -9.32
CA MET A 89 -11.15 7.86 -10.56
C MET A 89 -9.63 8.05 -10.65
N GLY A 90 -8.92 7.80 -9.54
CA GLY A 90 -7.49 7.99 -9.50
C GLY A 90 -7.12 9.46 -9.31
N PHE A 91 -5.84 9.71 -9.42
CA PHE A 91 -5.27 11.06 -9.41
C PHE A 91 -4.16 11.10 -10.45
N ASP A 92 -3.67 12.30 -10.76
CA ASP A 92 -2.56 12.43 -11.70
C ASP A 92 -1.24 12.28 -10.94
N PRO A 93 -0.51 11.16 -11.15
CA PRO A 93 0.75 10.93 -10.44
C PRO A 93 1.82 11.97 -10.75
N GLU A 94 1.73 12.63 -11.91
CA GLU A 94 2.69 13.66 -12.29
C GLU A 94 2.45 14.98 -11.57
N ASN A 95 1.25 15.19 -11.07
CA ASN A 95 0.85 16.41 -10.38
C ASN A 95 0.61 16.20 -8.89
N ILE A 96 1.23 15.18 -8.31
CA ILE A 96 1.17 14.96 -6.87
C ILE A 96 1.88 16.13 -6.18
N PRO A 97 1.23 16.79 -5.19
CA PRO A 97 1.91 17.82 -4.43
C PRO A 97 3.15 17.26 -3.76
N ASP A 98 4.23 18.05 -3.72
CA ASP A 98 5.45 17.64 -3.05
C ASP A 98 5.16 17.38 -1.57
N PRO A 99 5.25 16.15 -1.08
CA PRO A 99 4.88 15.83 0.30
C PRO A 99 5.86 16.39 1.32
N THR A 100 7.06 16.85 0.86
CA THR A 100 8.05 17.43 1.76
C THR A 100 7.79 18.90 2.05
N LYS A 101 6.94 19.57 1.28
CA LYS A 101 6.62 20.97 1.49
C LYS A 101 5.61 21.12 2.63
N PRO A 102 5.83 22.08 3.55
CA PRO A 102 4.94 22.23 4.69
C PRO A 102 3.46 22.39 4.33
N GLU A 103 3.15 23.10 3.24
CA GLU A 103 1.77 23.30 2.81
C GLU A 103 1.08 22.01 2.36
N ASN A 104 1.85 20.97 2.05
CA ASN A 104 1.32 19.68 1.57
C ASN A 104 1.25 18.63 2.68
N ILE A 105 2.05 18.77 3.72
CA ILE A 105 2.09 17.79 4.83
C ILE A 105 0.74 17.69 5.54
N GLU A 106 0.02 18.80 5.62
CA GLU A 106 -1.29 18.84 6.28
C GLU A 106 -2.40 18.21 5.47
N LYS A 107 -2.21 18.04 4.16
CA LYS A 107 -3.18 17.37 3.31
C LYS A 107 -3.12 15.88 3.57
N VAL A 108 -4.27 15.28 3.89
CA VAL A 108 -4.33 13.85 4.29
C VAL A 108 -3.67 12.96 3.27
N SER A 109 -4.01 13.11 1.97
CA SER A 109 -3.42 12.30 0.89
C SER A 109 -1.93 12.56 0.73
N GLY A 110 -1.47 13.80 0.85
CA GLY A 110 -0.07 14.16 0.77
C GLY A 110 0.74 13.55 1.91
N ARG A 111 0.18 13.56 3.13
CA ARG A 111 0.84 12.96 4.29
C ARG A 111 0.98 11.46 4.15
N GLY A 112 -0.07 10.78 3.65
CA GLY A 112 -0.02 9.34 3.43
C GLY A 112 1.04 8.96 2.40
N VAL A 113 1.11 9.69 1.29
CA VAL A 113 2.13 9.47 0.26
C VAL A 113 3.52 9.73 0.82
N PHE A 114 3.68 10.79 1.64
CA PHE A 114 4.95 11.08 2.29
C PHE A 114 5.42 9.92 3.16
N LEU A 115 4.53 9.38 4.00
CA LEU A 115 4.86 8.25 4.86
C LEU A 115 5.24 7.01 4.05
N MET A 116 4.46 6.68 3.02
CA MET A 116 4.78 5.55 2.15
C MET A 116 6.15 5.70 1.51
N SER A 117 6.47 6.90 1.01
CA SER A 117 7.74 7.19 0.36
C SER A 117 8.92 7.08 1.32
N ARG A 118 8.72 7.42 2.58
CA ARG A 118 9.79 7.36 3.58
C ARG A 118 10.03 5.95 4.08
N LEU A 119 9.01 5.12 4.12
CA LEU A 119 9.10 3.78 4.71
C LEU A 119 9.42 2.70 3.70
N ALA A 120 8.92 2.80 2.47
CA ALA A 120 9.20 1.84 1.42
C ALA A 120 10.54 2.15 0.74
N ASP A 121 11.22 1.13 0.25
CA ASP A 121 12.44 1.32 -0.54
C ASP A 121 12.12 1.93 -1.89
N THR A 122 11.03 1.49 -2.52
CA THR A 122 10.51 2.12 -3.74
C THR A 122 8.99 2.19 -3.68
N ILE A 123 8.45 3.17 -4.40
CA ILE A 123 7.01 3.37 -4.52
C ILE A 123 6.69 3.76 -5.95
N GLU A 124 5.65 3.15 -6.52
CA GLU A 124 5.20 3.42 -7.87
C GLU A 124 3.69 3.52 -7.91
N PHE A 125 3.19 4.49 -8.70
CA PHE A 125 1.76 4.62 -8.98
C PHE A 125 1.53 4.22 -10.43
N ASN A 126 0.33 3.65 -10.73
CA ASN A 126 -0.03 3.39 -12.12
C ASN A 126 -0.42 4.71 -12.81
N GLU A 127 -0.63 4.67 -14.13
CA GLU A 127 -0.97 5.88 -14.90
C GLU A 127 -2.26 6.53 -14.40
N LYS A 128 -3.25 5.73 -14.06
CA LYS A 128 -4.53 6.24 -13.59
C LYS A 128 -4.45 6.83 -12.19
N GLY A 129 -3.48 6.38 -11.39
CA GLY A 129 -3.35 6.82 -10.01
C GLY A 129 -4.32 6.16 -9.04
N ASN A 130 -4.86 4.99 -9.40
CA ASN A 130 -5.73 4.21 -8.51
C ASN A 130 -5.06 2.97 -7.94
N SER A 131 -3.76 2.86 -8.14
CA SER A 131 -2.97 1.74 -7.63
C SER A 131 -1.59 2.23 -7.23
N VAL A 132 -1.11 1.77 -6.10
CA VAL A 132 0.24 2.04 -5.59
C VAL A 132 0.93 0.72 -5.29
N THR A 133 2.19 0.60 -5.72
CA THR A 133 3.03 -0.56 -5.42
C THR A 133 4.21 -0.09 -4.58
N MET A 134 4.40 -0.73 -3.42
CA MET A 134 5.48 -0.42 -2.51
C MET A 134 6.38 -1.65 -2.39
N CYS A 135 7.70 -1.43 -2.41
CA CYS A 135 8.68 -2.49 -2.27
C CYS A 135 9.49 -2.28 -1.01
N PHE A 136 9.74 -3.38 -0.30
CA PHE A 136 10.52 -3.39 0.94
C PHE A 136 11.57 -4.47 0.84
N LYS A 137 12.83 -4.07 0.86
CA LYS A 137 13.94 -5.00 0.78
C LYS A 137 14.28 -5.53 2.17
N GLU A 138 14.51 -6.83 2.25
CA GLU A 138 14.94 -7.49 3.47
C GLU A 138 16.45 -7.46 3.69
#